data_d72270affde768ce1c2107b2d70f37ad
#
_entry.id   d72270affde768ce1c2107b2d70f37ad
#
_cell.length_a   1.000
_cell.length_b   1.000
_cell.length_c   1.000
_cell.angle_alpha   90.00
_cell.angle_beta   90.00
_cell.angle_gamma   90.00
#
_symmetry.space_group_name_H-M   'P 1'
#
loop_
_entity.id
_entity.type
_entity.pdbx_description
1 polymer ?
#
loop_
_entity_poly.entity_id
_entity_poly.type
_entity_poly.pdbx_seq_one_letter_code
_entity_poly.pdbx_strand_id
1 'polypeptide(L)'
;MKRFLATFFLISCCIGCGGNSNARQHTSPTPTEAKRYGYEVVATYPHLTTSYTQGLQYVDGQMWEGTGQYGSSRLQRIDLTTGRAEIFAELSDNDFGEGITILGDKIYQLTWTSNKAYVYDRNNGRRVKIFRYSGEGWGLTTDGKRLYMTDGSARLSTIDPETFQRTSSVTVTHLGKPVQFLNELEWIEGKIWANVYTTDYILIINPETGVVEGIVDLEGILPESEYTPSTDVLNGIAYDSASKRIFVTGKNWSKLFEIKIIEQ
;
A
#
# COMPACT_ATOMS: atom_id res chain seq x y z
N MET A 1 -48.74 31.07 -54.64
CA MET A 1 -49.96 30.34 -55.08
C MET A 1 -50.30 29.29 -54.01
N LYS A 2 -51.52 29.46 -53.47
CA LYS A 2 -52.49 28.48 -52.90
C LYS A 2 -51.92 27.44 -51.88
N ARG A 3 -52.25 27.56 -50.54
CA ARG A 3 -53.49 27.06 -49.89
C ARG A 3 -53.47 25.50 -49.79
N PHE A 4 -53.60 24.86 -48.66
CA PHE A 4 -54.80 24.70 -47.81
C PHE A 4 -54.50 24.07 -46.41
N LEU A 5 -55.26 24.52 -45.44
CA LEU A 5 -55.50 23.99 -44.10
C LEU A 5 -56.04 22.54 -44.11
N ALA A 6 -55.78 21.80 -43.04
CA ALA A 6 -56.80 21.01 -42.41
C ALA A 6 -56.41 20.66 -40.94
N THR A 7 -57.23 21.13 -40.06
CA THR A 7 -57.29 20.86 -38.62
C THR A 7 -58.04 19.54 -38.42
N PHE A 8 -57.52 18.68 -37.52
CA PHE A 8 -58.39 17.68 -36.87
C PHE A 8 -58.00 17.55 -35.40
N PHE A 9 -58.88 17.94 -34.53
CA PHE A 9 -58.92 17.63 -33.08
C PHE A 9 -59.38 16.20 -32.90
N LEU A 10 -58.69 15.45 -32.06
CA LEU A 10 -59.23 14.28 -31.38
C LEU A 10 -58.72 14.25 -29.95
N ILE A 11 -59.65 14.51 -29.04
CA ILE A 11 -59.52 14.30 -27.59
C ILE A 11 -59.69 12.81 -27.36
N SER A 12 -58.71 12.21 -26.70
CA SER A 12 -58.89 10.89 -26.08
C SER A 12 -58.41 10.96 -24.62
N CYS A 13 -59.38 10.94 -23.73
CA CYS A 13 -59.16 10.65 -22.30
C CYS A 13 -58.65 9.24 -22.13
N CYS A 14 -57.51 9.06 -21.45
CA CYS A 14 -57.17 7.80 -20.84
C CYS A 14 -56.80 8.02 -19.38
N ILE A 15 -57.54 7.33 -18.58
CA ILE A 15 -57.66 7.13 -17.19
C ILE A 15 -56.27 6.80 -16.56
N GLY A 16 -55.99 7.42 -15.43
CA GLY A 16 -54.81 7.16 -14.63
C GLY A 16 -54.73 5.76 -14.09
N CYS A 17 -53.56 5.17 -14.17
CA CYS A 17 -53.08 4.14 -13.26
C CYS A 17 -51.96 4.71 -12.43
N GLY A 18 -52.28 4.99 -11.17
CA GLY A 18 -51.25 5.35 -10.17
C GLY A 18 -50.32 4.17 -9.90
N GLY A 19 -49.17 4.17 -10.54
CA GLY A 19 -48.05 3.31 -10.17
C GLY A 19 -47.20 4.02 -9.10
N ASN A 20 -47.36 3.60 -7.85
CA ASN A 20 -46.53 4.06 -6.75
C ASN A 20 -45.15 3.40 -6.89
N SER A 21 -44.27 3.96 -7.72
CA SER A 21 -42.87 3.56 -7.81
C SER A 21 -42.15 4.09 -6.57
N ASN A 22 -42.13 3.29 -5.49
CA ASN A 22 -41.15 3.43 -4.43
C ASN A 22 -39.75 3.16 -5.03
N ALA A 23 -39.20 4.16 -5.70
CA ALA A 23 -37.78 4.21 -5.97
C ALA A 23 -37.09 4.27 -4.60
N ARG A 24 -36.56 3.13 -4.15
CA ARG A 24 -35.61 3.10 -3.04
C ARG A 24 -34.49 4.06 -3.46
N GLN A 25 -34.46 5.25 -2.87
CA GLN A 25 -33.29 6.09 -2.89
C GLN A 25 -32.18 5.24 -2.26
N HIS A 26 -31.26 4.76 -3.08
CA HIS A 26 -29.96 4.32 -2.62
C HIS A 26 -29.27 5.58 -2.05
N THR A 27 -29.51 5.84 -0.78
CA THR A 27 -28.66 6.78 -0.05
C THR A 27 -27.29 6.13 0.02
N SER A 28 -26.37 6.62 -0.80
CA SER A 28 -24.95 6.32 -0.62
C SER A 28 -24.62 6.65 0.84
N PRO A 29 -23.99 5.73 1.58
CA PRO A 29 -23.63 6.01 2.96
C PRO A 29 -22.80 7.30 2.99
N THR A 30 -23.14 8.19 3.93
CA THR A 30 -22.34 9.40 4.17
C THR A 30 -20.91 8.96 4.43
N PRO A 31 -19.90 9.53 3.75
CA PRO A 31 -18.53 9.16 3.98
C PRO A 31 -18.19 9.36 5.46
N THR A 32 -17.86 8.28 6.15
CA THR A 32 -17.44 8.35 7.55
C THR A 32 -16.05 8.95 7.62
N GLU A 33 -15.83 9.89 8.52
CA GLU A 33 -14.49 10.44 8.75
C GLU A 33 -13.55 9.33 9.28
N ALA A 34 -12.34 9.29 8.78
CA ALA A 34 -11.32 8.34 9.24
C ALA A 34 -10.91 8.71 10.69
N LYS A 35 -10.72 7.70 11.53
CA LYS A 35 -10.15 7.89 12.85
C LYS A 35 -8.74 8.45 12.75
N ARG A 36 -8.38 9.35 13.66
CA ARG A 36 -7.03 9.89 13.72
C ARG A 36 -6.25 9.26 14.86
N TYR A 37 -5.00 8.97 14.57
CA TYR A 37 -4.07 8.39 15.52
C TYR A 37 -2.77 9.18 15.51
N GLY A 38 -2.25 9.43 16.70
CA GLY A 38 -0.85 9.75 16.93
C GLY A 38 -0.08 8.47 17.27
N TYR A 39 1.13 8.62 17.78
CA TYR A 39 2.00 7.51 18.13
C TYR A 39 2.69 7.70 19.49
N GLU A 40 3.14 6.57 20.03
CA GLU A 40 4.11 6.49 21.13
C GLU A 40 5.26 5.61 20.65
N VAL A 41 6.50 6.10 20.79
CA VAL A 41 7.69 5.30 20.50
C VAL A 41 7.93 4.35 21.67
N VAL A 42 7.83 3.06 21.42
CA VAL A 42 8.06 1.99 22.40
C VAL A 42 9.54 1.64 22.48
N ALA A 43 10.19 1.53 21.32
CA ALA A 43 11.62 1.26 21.21
C ALA A 43 12.20 1.86 19.92
N THR A 44 13.49 2.10 19.93
CA THR A 44 14.23 2.61 18.77
C THR A 44 15.40 1.66 18.49
N TYR A 45 15.54 1.30 17.24
CA TYR A 45 16.56 0.40 16.74
C TYR A 45 17.46 1.13 15.73
N PRO A 46 18.75 0.77 15.65
CA PRO A 46 19.60 1.30 14.60
C PRO A 46 19.17 0.81 13.22
N HIS A 47 19.32 1.66 12.21
CA HIS A 47 19.03 1.35 10.82
C HIS A 47 20.09 1.94 9.90
N LEU A 48 20.29 1.36 8.70
CA LEU A 48 21.35 1.82 7.81
C LEU A 48 20.92 3.04 6.98
N THR A 49 21.65 4.13 7.10
CA THR A 49 21.44 5.34 6.28
C THR A 49 21.74 5.15 4.79
N THR A 50 22.17 3.95 4.39
CA THR A 50 22.33 3.53 3.00
C THR A 50 21.19 2.65 2.50
N SER A 51 20.21 2.37 3.34
CA SER A 51 19.01 1.62 2.98
C SER A 51 17.92 2.57 2.46
N TYR A 52 17.76 2.62 1.16
CA TYR A 52 16.64 3.33 0.52
C TYR A 52 15.40 2.43 0.58
N THR A 53 14.74 2.39 1.74
CA THR A 53 13.66 1.45 2.07
C THR A 53 12.47 1.61 1.14
N GLN A 54 12.09 0.51 0.49
CA GLN A 54 10.95 0.42 -0.41
C GLN A 54 9.96 -0.68 -0.02
N GLY A 55 10.36 -1.57 0.86
CA GLY A 55 9.49 -2.58 1.44
C GLY A 55 10.08 -3.10 2.74
N LEU A 56 9.23 -3.32 3.74
CA LEU A 56 9.61 -3.78 5.06
C LEU A 56 8.63 -4.85 5.52
N GLN A 57 9.10 -5.93 6.12
CA GLN A 57 8.22 -6.95 6.70
C GLN A 57 8.90 -7.70 7.84
N TYR A 58 8.14 -8.02 8.90
CA TYR A 58 8.62 -8.83 10.01
C TYR A 58 7.94 -10.19 10.00
N VAL A 59 8.72 -11.26 9.81
CA VAL A 59 8.20 -12.62 9.71
C VAL A 59 9.10 -13.59 10.47
N ASP A 60 8.52 -14.40 11.35
CA ASP A 60 9.20 -15.46 12.10
C ASP A 60 10.46 -14.97 12.85
N GLY A 61 10.36 -13.83 13.51
CA GLY A 61 11.45 -13.26 14.29
C GLY A 61 12.52 -12.51 13.48
N GLN A 62 12.35 -12.36 12.17
CA GLN A 62 13.29 -11.74 11.27
C GLN A 62 12.70 -10.51 10.58
N MET A 63 13.42 -9.38 10.62
CA MET A 63 13.10 -8.21 9.82
C MET A 63 13.68 -8.34 8.42
N TRP A 64 12.84 -8.16 7.41
CA TRP A 64 13.17 -8.20 5.99
C TRP A 64 12.98 -6.83 5.37
N GLU A 65 13.88 -6.45 4.49
CA GLU A 65 13.85 -5.16 3.81
C GLU A 65 14.18 -5.30 2.34
N GLY A 66 13.34 -4.69 1.48
CA GLY A 66 13.64 -4.41 0.08
C GLY A 66 14.10 -2.96 -0.06
N THR A 67 15.25 -2.75 -0.73
CA THR A 67 15.77 -1.41 -0.98
C THR A 67 15.71 -1.05 -2.44
N GLY A 68 15.56 0.26 -2.73
CA GLY A 68 15.64 0.86 -4.06
C GLY A 68 17.03 1.36 -4.41
N GLN A 69 17.15 2.03 -5.52
CA GLN A 69 18.31 2.63 -6.18
C GLN A 69 18.93 1.74 -7.25
N TYR A 70 19.13 2.29 -8.44
CA TYR A 70 19.82 1.60 -9.53
C TYR A 70 21.24 1.26 -9.14
N GLY A 71 21.67 0.02 -9.46
CA GLY A 71 23.01 -0.48 -9.14
C GLY A 71 23.23 -0.86 -7.68
N SER A 72 22.21 -0.70 -6.79
CA SER A 72 22.34 -1.04 -5.36
C SER A 72 21.08 -1.59 -4.73
N SER A 73 20.05 -1.83 -5.52
CA SER A 73 18.79 -2.44 -5.03
C SER A 73 18.99 -3.87 -4.56
N ARG A 74 18.46 -4.19 -3.40
CA ARG A 74 18.67 -5.51 -2.79
C ARG A 74 17.49 -5.92 -1.90
N LEU A 75 17.43 -7.21 -1.62
CA LEU A 75 16.66 -7.82 -0.55
C LEU A 75 17.63 -8.17 0.57
N GLN A 76 17.32 -7.78 1.79
CA GLN A 76 18.21 -7.99 2.94
C GLN A 76 17.45 -8.36 4.21
N ARG A 77 18.17 -8.93 5.16
CA ARG A 77 17.71 -9.19 6.52
C ARG A 77 18.37 -8.21 7.46
N ILE A 78 17.59 -7.66 8.39
CA ILE A 78 18.09 -6.69 9.39
C ILE A 78 18.11 -7.37 10.75
N ASP A 79 19.24 -7.32 11.43
CA ASP A 79 19.36 -7.56 12.86
C ASP A 79 18.90 -6.30 13.62
N LEU A 80 17.74 -6.37 14.24
CA LEU A 80 17.16 -5.21 14.95
C LEU A 80 18.06 -4.67 16.07
N THR A 81 18.84 -5.51 16.72
CA THR A 81 19.68 -5.10 17.85
C THR A 81 20.86 -4.24 17.40
N THR A 82 21.46 -4.62 16.27
CA THR A 82 22.70 -4.02 15.78
C THR A 82 22.50 -3.10 14.57
N GLY A 83 21.33 -3.16 13.90
CA GLY A 83 21.05 -2.49 12.63
C GLY A 83 21.84 -3.06 11.45
N ARG A 84 22.59 -4.15 11.63
CA ARG A 84 23.36 -4.76 10.55
C ARG A 84 22.41 -5.40 9.54
N ALA A 85 22.66 -5.13 8.27
CA ALA A 85 21.93 -5.76 7.17
C ALA A 85 22.81 -6.86 6.56
N GLU A 86 22.21 -8.03 6.36
CA GLU A 86 22.77 -9.12 5.57
C GLU A 86 22.07 -9.16 4.24
N ILE A 87 22.85 -9.01 3.16
CA ILE A 87 22.31 -9.08 1.79
C ILE A 87 21.86 -10.51 1.53
N PHE A 88 20.59 -10.66 1.18
CA PHE A 88 19.98 -11.94 0.87
C PHE A 88 19.88 -12.19 -0.64
N ALA A 89 19.61 -11.16 -1.42
CA ALA A 89 19.64 -11.16 -2.87
C ALA A 89 19.89 -9.75 -3.41
N GLU A 90 20.54 -9.66 -4.55
CA GLU A 90 20.78 -8.41 -5.28
C GLU A 90 19.95 -8.38 -6.57
N LEU A 91 19.47 -7.21 -6.94
CA LEU A 91 18.82 -6.99 -8.22
C LEU A 91 19.88 -6.66 -9.29
N SER A 92 19.44 -6.71 -10.55
CA SER A 92 20.25 -6.19 -11.65
C SER A 92 20.45 -4.68 -11.52
N ASP A 93 21.60 -4.15 -11.93
CA ASP A 93 21.91 -2.72 -11.88
C ASP A 93 20.90 -1.82 -12.61
N ASN A 94 20.18 -2.40 -13.57
CA ASN A 94 19.13 -1.73 -14.34
C ASN A 94 17.73 -1.79 -13.68
N ASP A 95 17.61 -2.43 -12.54
CA ASP A 95 16.34 -2.56 -11.82
C ASP A 95 16.37 -1.73 -10.54
N PHE A 96 15.35 -0.92 -10.35
CA PHE A 96 15.10 -0.22 -9.11
C PHE A 96 14.14 -1.09 -8.29
N GLY A 97 14.61 -1.63 -7.16
CA GLY A 97 13.83 -2.48 -6.26
C GLY A 97 12.75 -1.68 -5.53
N GLU A 98 11.62 -2.32 -5.32
CA GLU A 98 10.44 -1.75 -4.67
C GLU A 98 9.90 -2.69 -3.59
N GLY A 99 8.64 -2.56 -3.23
CA GLY A 99 7.95 -3.30 -2.19
C GLY A 99 8.20 -4.80 -2.21
N ILE A 100 8.27 -5.37 -1.02
CA ILE A 100 8.46 -6.82 -0.82
C ILE A 100 7.28 -7.41 -0.04
N THR A 101 7.08 -8.72 -0.19
CA THR A 101 6.25 -9.47 0.75
C THR A 101 6.63 -10.95 0.77
N ILE A 102 6.40 -11.58 1.91
CA ILE A 102 6.69 -13.00 2.14
C ILE A 102 5.38 -13.77 2.24
N LEU A 103 5.23 -14.76 1.37
CA LEU A 103 4.10 -15.67 1.37
C LEU A 103 4.60 -17.11 1.36
N GLY A 104 4.47 -17.80 2.48
CA GLY A 104 5.01 -19.16 2.68
C GLY A 104 6.53 -19.18 2.57
N ASP A 105 7.04 -19.98 1.64
CA ASP A 105 8.47 -20.15 1.35
C ASP A 105 9.00 -19.21 0.24
N LYS A 106 8.19 -18.26 -0.21
CA LYS A 106 8.51 -17.34 -1.29
C LYS A 106 8.59 -15.90 -0.80
N ILE A 107 9.56 -15.15 -1.32
CA ILE A 107 9.65 -13.70 -1.17
C ILE A 107 9.42 -13.07 -2.54
N TYR A 108 8.44 -12.17 -2.62
CA TYR A 108 8.15 -11.39 -3.82
C TYR A 108 8.76 -10.00 -3.67
N GLN A 109 9.40 -9.50 -4.72
CA GLN A 109 9.96 -8.14 -4.76
C GLN A 109 9.60 -7.47 -6.09
N LEU A 110 9.01 -6.31 -6.00
CA LEU A 110 8.67 -5.48 -7.16
C LEU A 110 9.89 -4.75 -7.70
N THR A 111 9.75 -4.22 -8.92
CA THR A 111 10.63 -3.20 -9.49
C THR A 111 9.80 -1.99 -9.90
N TRP A 112 10.36 -0.79 -9.83
CA TRP A 112 9.65 0.45 -10.16
C TRP A 112 9.11 0.43 -11.60
N THR A 113 9.95 0.62 -12.60
CA THR A 113 9.58 0.77 -14.02
C THR A 113 10.02 -0.38 -14.92
N SER A 114 10.78 -1.33 -14.38
CA SER A 114 11.24 -2.50 -15.15
C SER A 114 10.15 -3.53 -15.37
N ASN A 115 8.96 -3.35 -14.77
CA ASN A 115 7.79 -4.23 -14.93
C ASN A 115 8.07 -5.69 -14.56
N LYS A 116 8.92 -5.91 -13.54
CA LYS A 116 9.31 -7.24 -13.07
C LYS A 116 8.91 -7.40 -11.60
N ALA A 117 8.39 -8.58 -11.26
CA ALA A 117 8.32 -9.05 -9.89
C ALA A 117 9.25 -10.26 -9.76
N TYR A 118 10.27 -10.14 -8.94
CA TYR A 118 11.17 -11.22 -8.61
C TYR A 118 10.56 -12.10 -7.53
N VAL A 119 10.75 -13.41 -7.65
CA VAL A 119 10.37 -14.38 -6.62
C VAL A 119 11.60 -15.15 -6.20
N TYR A 120 11.88 -15.12 -4.90
CA TYR A 120 13.00 -15.82 -4.29
C TYR A 120 12.51 -16.94 -3.38
N ASP A 121 13.27 -18.03 -3.31
CA ASP A 121 13.15 -19.04 -2.27
C ASP A 121 13.66 -18.43 -0.95
N ARG A 122 12.77 -18.37 0.06
CA ARG A 122 13.05 -17.77 1.37
C ARG A 122 14.18 -18.49 2.14
N ASN A 123 14.43 -19.76 1.84
CA ASN A 123 15.42 -20.55 2.58
C ASN A 123 16.86 -20.31 2.13
N ASN A 124 17.06 -19.92 0.85
CA ASN A 124 18.39 -19.88 0.26
C ASN A 124 18.65 -18.65 -0.64
N GLY A 125 17.69 -17.74 -0.81
CA GLY A 125 17.83 -16.53 -1.62
C GLY A 125 17.86 -16.77 -3.13
N ARG A 126 17.71 -18.01 -3.57
CA ARG A 126 17.72 -18.30 -5.01
C ARG A 126 16.48 -17.71 -5.69
N ARG A 127 16.67 -16.93 -6.73
CA ARG A 127 15.59 -16.46 -7.58
C ARG A 127 14.98 -17.64 -8.34
N VAL A 128 13.72 -17.96 -8.05
CA VAL A 128 13.00 -19.11 -8.60
C VAL A 128 12.06 -18.71 -9.74
N LYS A 129 11.62 -17.44 -9.78
CA LYS A 129 10.70 -16.97 -10.82
C LYS A 129 10.86 -15.47 -11.07
N ILE A 130 10.47 -15.04 -12.25
CA ILE A 130 10.27 -13.63 -12.60
C ILE A 130 8.91 -13.54 -13.26
N PHE A 131 8.03 -12.73 -12.70
CA PHE A 131 6.80 -12.34 -13.36
C PHE A 131 6.98 -11.02 -14.10
N ARG A 132 6.08 -10.76 -15.05
CA ARG A 132 5.95 -9.49 -15.74
C ARG A 132 4.60 -8.87 -15.42
N TYR A 133 4.57 -7.57 -15.21
CA TYR A 133 3.34 -6.80 -15.03
C TYR A 133 3.42 -5.48 -15.81
N SER A 134 2.31 -4.75 -15.91
CA SER A 134 2.25 -3.47 -16.61
C SER A 134 2.10 -2.33 -15.62
N GLY A 135 2.78 -1.22 -15.87
CA GLY A 135 2.80 -0.04 -15.02
C GLY A 135 3.91 -0.08 -13.99
N GLU A 136 3.89 0.82 -13.04
CA GLU A 136 4.85 0.89 -11.95
C GLU A 136 4.50 -0.10 -10.84
N GLY A 137 5.50 -0.55 -10.10
CA GLY A 137 5.32 -1.27 -8.85
C GLY A 137 5.87 -0.44 -7.71
N TRP A 138 5.09 -0.25 -6.63
CA TRP A 138 5.48 0.50 -5.45
C TRP A 138 5.42 -0.40 -4.20
N GLY A 139 4.34 -0.42 -3.46
CA GLY A 139 4.17 -1.26 -2.28
C GLY A 139 3.62 -2.64 -2.59
N LEU A 140 3.93 -3.61 -1.73
CA LEU A 140 3.46 -4.99 -1.83
C LEU A 140 3.26 -5.58 -0.43
N THR A 141 2.11 -6.20 -0.18
CA THR A 141 1.86 -6.96 1.05
C THR A 141 0.97 -8.18 0.77
N THR A 142 0.68 -9.00 1.80
CA THR A 142 -0.14 -10.20 1.67
C THR A 142 -1.06 -10.40 2.87
N ASP A 143 -2.26 -10.96 2.62
CA ASP A 143 -3.19 -11.46 3.64
C ASP A 143 -2.93 -12.94 3.98
N GLY A 144 -1.83 -13.52 3.49
CA GLY A 144 -1.49 -14.94 3.61
C GLY A 144 -2.09 -15.81 2.49
N LYS A 145 -2.85 -15.22 1.55
CA LYS A 145 -3.45 -15.93 0.41
C LYS A 145 -3.29 -15.16 -0.90
N ARG A 146 -3.50 -13.87 -0.87
CA ARG A 146 -3.43 -12.95 -2.02
C ARG A 146 -2.34 -11.93 -1.77
N LEU A 147 -1.86 -11.32 -2.84
CA LEU A 147 -0.98 -10.17 -2.73
C LEU A 147 -1.80 -8.89 -2.98
N TYR A 148 -1.37 -7.81 -2.36
CA TYR A 148 -1.90 -6.46 -2.58
C TYR A 148 -0.78 -5.54 -3.02
N MET A 149 -1.03 -4.76 -4.06
CA MET A 149 -0.01 -3.95 -4.72
C MET A 149 -0.51 -2.54 -4.98
N THR A 150 0.37 -1.56 -4.76
CA THR A 150 0.22 -0.16 -5.16
C THR A 150 1.11 0.18 -6.34
N ASP A 151 0.81 1.30 -7.00
CA ASP A 151 1.52 1.82 -8.18
C ASP A 151 1.66 3.34 -8.16
N GLY A 152 1.61 3.96 -6.97
CA GLY A 152 1.65 5.41 -6.78
C GLY A 152 0.33 6.12 -7.07
N SER A 153 -0.64 5.46 -7.68
CA SER A 153 -1.99 6.00 -7.87
C SER A 153 -2.89 5.73 -6.65
N ALA A 154 -4.16 6.06 -6.76
CA ALA A 154 -5.16 5.71 -5.74
C ALA A 154 -5.62 4.25 -5.82
N ARG A 155 -5.01 3.43 -6.65
CA ARG A 155 -5.42 2.04 -6.89
C ARG A 155 -4.71 1.10 -5.93
N LEU A 156 -5.49 0.29 -5.22
CA LEU A 156 -5.04 -0.90 -4.52
C LEU A 156 -5.45 -2.12 -5.35
N SER A 157 -4.48 -2.84 -5.88
CA SER A 157 -4.68 -4.02 -6.73
C SER A 157 -4.57 -5.31 -5.93
N THR A 158 -5.48 -6.26 -6.15
CA THR A 158 -5.35 -7.63 -5.65
C THR A 158 -4.70 -8.49 -6.73
N ILE A 159 -3.65 -9.22 -6.36
CA ILE A 159 -2.82 -10.00 -7.27
C ILE A 159 -2.85 -11.48 -6.85
N ASP A 160 -3.01 -12.36 -7.82
CA ASP A 160 -2.85 -13.79 -7.63
C ASP A 160 -1.36 -14.14 -7.52
N PRO A 161 -0.90 -14.78 -6.42
CA PRO A 161 0.52 -15.04 -6.20
C PRO A 161 1.14 -16.06 -7.17
N GLU A 162 0.35 -16.97 -7.76
CA GLU A 162 0.89 -18.01 -8.63
C GLU A 162 1.04 -17.54 -10.08
N THR A 163 0.22 -16.60 -10.52
CA THR A 163 0.24 -16.06 -11.88
C THR A 163 0.72 -14.62 -11.97
N PHE A 164 0.71 -13.91 -10.84
CA PHE A 164 0.94 -12.48 -10.71
C PHE A 164 -0.03 -11.62 -11.54
N GLN A 165 -1.22 -12.19 -11.83
CA GLN A 165 -2.30 -11.49 -12.52
C GLN A 165 -3.12 -10.67 -11.54
N ARG A 166 -3.52 -9.46 -11.96
CA ARG A 166 -4.48 -8.65 -11.20
C ARG A 166 -5.86 -9.32 -11.29
N THR A 167 -6.40 -9.72 -10.14
CA THR A 167 -7.74 -10.35 -10.05
C THR A 167 -8.84 -9.33 -9.79
N SER A 168 -8.51 -8.25 -9.06
CA SER A 168 -9.42 -7.14 -8.79
C SER A 168 -8.63 -5.88 -8.42
N SER A 169 -9.33 -4.78 -8.27
CA SER A 169 -8.77 -3.56 -7.67
C SER A 169 -9.87 -2.70 -7.08
N VAL A 170 -9.52 -1.91 -6.09
CA VAL A 170 -10.37 -0.86 -5.51
C VAL A 170 -9.66 0.49 -5.60
N THR A 171 -10.44 1.57 -5.68
CA THR A 171 -9.91 2.93 -5.55
C THR A 171 -9.88 3.29 -4.08
N VAL A 172 -8.72 3.63 -3.55
CA VAL A 172 -8.59 4.11 -2.17
C VAL A 172 -9.12 5.53 -2.08
N THR A 173 -10.04 5.75 -1.13
CA THR A 173 -10.71 7.04 -0.96
C THR A 173 -10.75 7.48 0.49
N HIS A 174 -10.57 8.78 0.72
CA HIS A 174 -10.83 9.45 1.98
C HIS A 174 -11.91 10.52 1.76
N LEU A 175 -13.01 10.46 2.50
CA LEU A 175 -14.18 11.34 2.35
C LEU A 175 -14.69 11.39 0.88
N GLY A 176 -14.69 10.24 0.21
CA GLY A 176 -15.14 10.08 -1.17
C GLY A 176 -14.16 10.60 -2.24
N LYS A 177 -12.98 11.12 -1.85
CA LYS A 177 -11.95 11.60 -2.79
C LYS A 177 -10.83 10.56 -2.92
N PRO A 178 -10.35 10.25 -4.14
CA PRO A 178 -9.23 9.36 -4.35
C PRO A 178 -7.95 9.87 -3.66
N VAL A 179 -7.21 8.94 -3.01
CA VAL A 179 -5.92 9.24 -2.38
C VAL A 179 -4.80 8.75 -3.29
N GLN A 180 -3.98 9.69 -3.77
CA GLN A 180 -2.82 9.39 -4.63
C GLN A 180 -1.57 9.11 -3.79
N PHE A 181 -0.52 8.61 -4.46
CA PHE A 181 0.80 8.38 -3.88
C PHE A 181 0.85 7.30 -2.81
N LEU A 182 -0.04 6.31 -2.91
CA LEU A 182 0.05 5.12 -2.07
C LEU A 182 1.34 4.37 -2.37
N ASN A 183 2.15 4.15 -1.32
CA ASN A 183 3.48 3.57 -1.46
C ASN A 183 3.58 2.24 -0.71
N GLU A 184 4.52 2.11 0.20
CA GLU A 184 4.79 0.89 0.94
C GLU A 184 3.57 0.42 1.72
N LEU A 185 3.39 -0.90 1.81
CA LEU A 185 2.19 -1.56 2.34
C LEU A 185 2.51 -2.61 3.38
N GLU A 186 1.69 -2.67 4.43
CA GLU A 186 1.67 -3.80 5.36
C GLU A 186 0.25 -4.28 5.68
N TRP A 187 0.09 -5.59 5.83
CA TRP A 187 -1.17 -6.22 6.27
C TRP A 187 -1.21 -6.33 7.78
N ILE A 188 -2.11 -5.57 8.43
CA ILE A 188 -2.27 -5.56 9.88
C ILE A 188 -3.73 -5.82 10.25
N GLU A 189 -3.99 -6.95 10.90
CA GLU A 189 -5.30 -7.31 11.48
C GLU A 189 -6.49 -7.09 10.54
N GLY A 190 -6.35 -7.53 9.28
CA GLY A 190 -7.44 -7.44 8.29
C GLY A 190 -7.53 -6.11 7.55
N LYS A 191 -6.56 -5.22 7.74
CA LYS A 191 -6.47 -3.92 7.07
C LYS A 191 -5.15 -3.78 6.32
N ILE A 192 -5.15 -2.96 5.29
CA ILE A 192 -3.93 -2.51 4.62
C ILE A 192 -3.49 -1.20 5.27
N TRP A 193 -2.26 -1.18 5.77
CA TRP A 193 -1.58 0.03 6.17
C TRP A 193 -0.70 0.49 5.02
N ALA A 194 -0.76 1.75 4.66
CA ALA A 194 -0.07 2.29 3.49
C ALA A 194 0.63 3.61 3.81
N ASN A 195 1.92 3.71 3.50
CA ASN A 195 2.59 5.01 3.45
C ASN A 195 2.00 5.86 2.31
N VAL A 196 1.86 7.16 2.55
CA VAL A 196 1.56 8.14 1.50
C VAL A 196 2.84 8.90 1.17
N TYR A 197 3.40 8.67 -0.01
CA TYR A 197 4.69 9.22 -0.43
C TYR A 197 4.75 10.74 -0.29
N THR A 198 5.86 11.25 0.21
CA THR A 198 6.14 12.66 0.56
C THR A 198 5.34 13.22 1.74
N THR A 199 4.73 12.36 2.56
CA THR A 199 4.04 12.76 3.80
C THR A 199 4.51 11.90 4.96
N ASP A 200 4.17 12.32 6.18
CA ASP A 200 4.39 11.55 7.41
C ASP A 200 3.15 10.73 7.82
N TYR A 201 2.23 10.49 6.87
CA TYR A 201 1.00 9.76 7.13
C TYR A 201 1.09 8.30 6.69
N ILE A 202 0.51 7.44 7.54
CA ILE A 202 0.13 6.07 7.20
C ILE A 202 -1.40 6.00 7.21
N LEU A 203 -1.99 5.43 6.15
CA LEU A 203 -3.43 5.21 6.05
C LEU A 203 -3.78 3.79 6.43
N ILE A 204 -4.85 3.62 7.20
CA ILE A 204 -5.48 2.33 7.50
C ILE A 204 -6.65 2.16 6.55
N ILE A 205 -6.55 1.23 5.62
CA ILE A 205 -7.44 1.08 4.47
C ILE A 205 -8.22 -0.25 4.59
N ASN A 206 -9.51 -0.19 4.35
CA ASN A 206 -10.30 -1.39 4.16
C ASN A 206 -9.98 -2.01 2.78
N PRO A 207 -9.43 -3.22 2.71
CA PRO A 207 -8.97 -3.80 1.44
C PRO A 207 -10.10 -4.14 0.46
N GLU A 208 -11.34 -4.29 0.95
CA GLU A 208 -12.49 -4.67 0.12
C GLU A 208 -13.19 -3.46 -0.50
N THR A 209 -13.21 -2.34 0.22
CA THR A 209 -13.94 -1.14 -0.20
C THR A 209 -13.02 -0.02 -0.68
N GLY A 210 -11.74 -0.04 -0.30
CA GLY A 210 -10.79 1.04 -0.53
C GLY A 210 -11.01 2.25 0.38
N VAL A 211 -11.93 2.18 1.35
CA VAL A 211 -12.20 3.32 2.25
C VAL A 211 -11.09 3.44 3.27
N VAL A 212 -10.56 4.65 3.45
CA VAL A 212 -9.64 4.99 4.54
C VAL A 212 -10.43 5.06 5.84
N GLU A 213 -10.14 4.18 6.78
CA GLU A 213 -10.79 4.08 8.08
C GLU A 213 -9.97 4.72 9.20
N GLY A 214 -8.65 4.89 8.98
CA GLY A 214 -7.76 5.54 9.94
C GLY A 214 -6.59 6.26 9.26
N ILE A 215 -6.06 7.25 9.96
CA ILE A 215 -4.89 8.03 9.56
C ILE A 215 -3.96 8.09 10.77
N VAL A 216 -2.76 7.56 10.63
CA VAL A 216 -1.69 7.67 11.63
C VAL A 216 -0.77 8.80 11.22
N ASP A 217 -0.60 9.77 12.09
CA ASP A 217 0.31 10.91 11.90
C ASP A 217 1.62 10.62 12.63
N LEU A 218 2.71 10.52 11.87
CA LEU A 218 4.06 10.25 12.36
C LEU A 218 4.98 11.46 12.23
N GLU A 219 4.42 12.68 12.06
CA GLU A 219 5.22 13.90 11.98
C GLU A 219 6.20 13.99 13.17
N GLY A 220 7.48 14.23 12.85
CA GLY A 220 8.54 14.39 13.85
C GLY A 220 9.04 13.09 14.50
N ILE A 221 8.64 11.91 14.03
CA ILE A 221 9.12 10.62 14.60
C ILE A 221 10.64 10.47 14.45
N LEU A 222 11.22 10.86 13.30
CA LEU A 222 12.68 10.97 13.17
C LEU A 222 13.11 12.32 13.72
N PRO A 223 13.91 12.36 14.80
CA PRO A 223 14.42 13.63 15.33
C PRO A 223 15.30 14.38 14.31
N GLU A 224 15.22 15.70 14.28
CA GLU A 224 16.05 16.53 13.37
C GLU A 224 17.56 16.26 13.51
N SER A 225 18.03 15.90 14.70
CA SER A 225 19.42 15.54 14.96
C SER A 225 19.90 14.29 14.22
N GLU A 226 18.98 13.47 13.73
CA GLU A 226 19.25 12.24 12.97
C GLU A 226 19.23 12.47 11.45
N TYR A 227 18.87 13.69 11.00
CA TYR A 227 18.85 14.00 9.56
C TYR A 227 20.25 14.10 8.99
N THR A 228 20.43 13.50 7.84
CA THR A 228 21.64 13.58 7.02
C THR A 228 21.27 14.15 5.63
N PRO A 229 22.23 14.58 4.81
CA PRO A 229 21.92 15.03 3.45
C PRO A 229 21.23 14.00 2.56
N SER A 230 21.32 12.71 2.92
CA SER A 230 20.68 11.62 2.19
C SER A 230 19.34 11.17 2.80
N THR A 231 18.95 11.67 3.97
CA THR A 231 17.67 11.36 4.60
C THR A 231 16.53 11.74 3.67
N ASP A 232 15.62 10.79 3.42
CA ASP A 232 14.46 10.97 2.55
C ASP A 232 13.18 10.65 3.36
N VAL A 233 12.06 10.43 2.72
CA VAL A 233 10.74 10.34 3.35
C VAL A 233 10.52 9.08 4.18
N LEU A 234 9.53 9.15 5.08
CA LEU A 234 8.93 8.02 5.77
C LEU A 234 8.50 6.97 4.73
N ASN A 235 8.98 5.74 4.86
CA ASN A 235 8.57 4.60 4.05
C ASN A 235 9.04 3.29 4.68
N GLY A 236 8.14 2.37 4.90
CA GLY A 236 8.39 1.08 5.51
C GLY A 236 7.57 0.87 6.76
N ILE A 237 6.70 -0.14 6.73
CA ILE A 237 5.84 -0.59 7.82
C ILE A 237 6.04 -2.08 7.96
N ALA A 238 6.26 -2.59 9.18
CA ALA A 238 6.29 -4.01 9.42
C ALA A 238 5.47 -4.35 10.67
N TYR A 239 4.88 -5.54 10.67
CA TYR A 239 4.05 -6.01 11.75
C TYR A 239 4.46 -7.38 12.25
N ASP A 240 4.78 -7.49 13.54
CA ASP A 240 4.93 -8.76 14.23
C ASP A 240 3.57 -9.22 14.75
N SER A 241 2.92 -10.09 14.02
CA SER A 241 1.58 -10.59 14.35
C SER A 241 1.55 -11.43 15.64
N ALA A 242 2.69 -12.02 16.03
CA ALA A 242 2.76 -12.85 17.23
C ALA A 242 2.74 -12.01 18.52
N SER A 243 3.46 -10.87 18.52
CA SER A 243 3.54 -9.98 19.69
C SER A 243 2.84 -8.63 19.46
N LYS A 244 2.17 -8.45 18.32
CA LYS A 244 1.40 -7.25 17.94
C LYS A 244 2.24 -5.96 17.95
N ARG A 245 3.50 -6.06 17.51
CA ARG A 245 4.41 -4.92 17.41
C ARG A 245 4.35 -4.32 16.02
N ILE A 246 4.30 -3.01 15.96
CA ILE A 246 4.33 -2.24 14.71
C ILE A 246 5.68 -1.55 14.63
N PHE A 247 6.34 -1.70 13.48
CA PHE A 247 7.61 -1.07 13.19
C PHE A 247 7.48 -0.12 12.01
N VAL A 248 8.17 1.02 12.07
CA VAL A 248 8.22 1.99 10.98
C VAL A 248 9.64 2.53 10.80
N THR A 249 9.98 2.88 9.57
CA THR A 249 11.24 3.53 9.21
C THR A 249 11.06 4.45 8.01
N GLY A 250 12.14 4.96 7.46
CA GLY A 250 12.13 5.77 6.24
C GLY A 250 13.35 5.53 5.38
N LYS A 251 13.31 6.08 4.18
CA LYS A 251 14.39 5.97 3.18
C LYS A 251 15.65 6.67 3.69
N ASN A 252 16.72 5.90 3.82
CA ASN A 252 18.02 6.35 4.35
C ASN A 252 17.96 6.90 5.79
N TRP A 253 16.98 6.46 6.57
CA TRP A 253 16.92 6.82 7.99
C TRP A 253 17.95 6.04 8.80
N SER A 254 18.45 6.67 9.86
CA SER A 254 19.38 6.06 10.83
C SER A 254 18.66 5.20 11.87
N LYS A 255 17.31 5.26 11.91
CA LYS A 255 16.46 4.64 12.94
C LYS A 255 15.32 3.87 12.33
N LEU A 256 14.96 2.79 13.03
CA LEU A 256 13.72 2.06 12.89
C LEU A 256 13.02 2.13 14.25
N PHE A 257 11.74 2.42 14.24
CA PHE A 257 10.96 2.66 15.46
C PHE A 257 9.93 1.55 15.66
N GLU A 258 9.81 1.03 16.88
CA GLU A 258 8.65 0.29 17.32
C GLU A 258 7.67 1.29 17.93
N ILE A 259 6.41 1.26 17.47
CA ILE A 259 5.40 2.22 17.87
C ILE A 259 4.13 1.54 18.38
N LYS A 260 3.37 2.29 19.18
CA LYS A 260 1.95 2.10 19.43
C LYS A 260 1.18 3.28 18.86
N ILE A 261 0.04 3.00 18.24
CA ILE A 261 -0.87 4.07 17.82
C ILE A 261 -1.79 4.45 18.98
N ILE A 262 -2.11 5.75 19.10
CA ILE A 262 -2.94 6.33 20.13
C ILE A 262 -4.07 7.09 19.44
N GLU A 263 -5.33 6.68 19.66
CA GLU A 263 -6.51 7.36 19.09
C GLU A 263 -6.61 8.78 19.68
N GLN A 264 -6.83 9.77 18.81
CA GLN A 264 -6.91 11.20 19.15
C GLN A 264 -8.34 11.69 19.24
#